data_449aada84c904eed79b4b7d7c23bb945
#
_entry.id   449aada84c904eed79b4b7d7c23bb945
#
_cell.length_a   1.000
_cell.length_b   1.000
_cell.length_c   1.000
_cell.angle_alpha   90.00
_cell.angle_beta   90.00
_cell.angle_gamma   90.00
#
_symmetry.space_group_name_H-M   'P 1'
#
loop_
_entity.id
_entity.type
_entity.pdbx_description
1 polymer ?
#
loop_
_entity_poly.entity_id
_entity_poly.type
_entity_poly.pdbx_seq_one_letter_code
_entity_poly.pdbx_strand_id
1 'polypeptide(L)'
;MAAMTAATSVATAQPTDVFSYAWEHPRLIFVQMMDDTDVHDELYFEKEYLLSRCESPFPVAAPALFVEDSLSGEGMAFFRQAPLPHARSDASADWRIVPADGRVEVLSNAYRCVRIPYSGGNPGRIRAATDFHRMFRPYVAGRDGLFLSNTWGDGNRDACINEDFIMREVEAGASLGVDVIQIDDGWQKGRSANSAALAKGENGRWGDWWSVDGFWDVDPVRFPNGLEPVVAAARAKGMRFGLWFGPDSSDDAVNWKKDADFLLSLYRGLGIEYFKLDSMKTQSPLALSRQSMLMDRLMDESGDRITIDLDVTAGRRPGYFAFPRIGPVFVENRYIRRNERRLWWPHRTLRNFWSLAHVVDPARLRMEVLNPARMPELYLKDDPLAPMRWPRDAIFAISMFSSPLGWFEIQNLSPETIESWKPLIARWKQERDSVHEGYVYPVGAAPDGLSWTGFVSASRDGKEGTVLLFRELDARVEYSFALSDYIPSGCGDAVVIGGHGEATLKDGVLHVMVSEKLGFIWVKILAGP
;
A
#
# COMPACT_ATOMS: atom_id res chain seq x y z
N MET A 1 38.15 32.25 15.79
CA MET A 1 36.99 31.43 15.41
C MET A 1 37.49 30.24 14.61
N ALA A 2 37.66 29.10 15.24
CA ALA A 2 38.11 27.88 14.58
C ALA A 2 36.89 27.01 14.33
N ALA A 3 36.61 26.74 13.06
CA ALA A 3 35.57 25.81 12.66
C ALA A 3 36.08 24.38 12.90
N MET A 4 35.51 23.71 13.89
CA MET A 4 35.68 22.27 14.10
C MET A 4 34.84 21.55 13.04
N THR A 5 35.47 21.03 12.01
CA THR A 5 34.93 19.99 11.16
C THR A 5 34.98 18.66 11.91
N ALA A 6 33.85 18.23 12.45
CA ALA A 6 33.70 16.88 12.97
C ALA A 6 33.60 15.92 11.77
N ALA A 7 34.71 15.30 11.41
CA ALA A 7 34.70 14.12 10.55
C ALA A 7 34.14 12.94 11.36
N THR A 8 32.86 12.65 11.22
CA THR A 8 32.27 11.39 11.65
C THR A 8 32.88 10.27 10.81
N SER A 9 33.79 9.51 11.39
CA SER A 9 34.27 8.25 10.80
C SER A 9 33.11 7.28 10.74
N VAL A 10 32.49 7.14 9.58
CA VAL A 10 31.58 6.03 9.28
C VAL A 10 32.43 4.78 9.38
N ALA A 11 32.23 3.98 10.42
CA ALA A 11 32.82 2.66 10.50
C ALA A 11 32.45 1.91 9.20
N THR A 12 33.47 1.56 8.41
CA THR A 12 33.29 0.86 7.14
C THR A 12 32.82 -0.55 7.45
N ALA A 13 31.49 -0.76 7.40
CA ALA A 13 30.92 -2.09 7.48
C ALA A 13 31.55 -2.96 6.38
N GLN A 14 31.96 -4.18 6.73
CA GLN A 14 32.52 -5.11 5.76
C GLN A 14 31.41 -5.56 4.80
N PRO A 15 31.72 -5.69 3.48
CA PRO A 15 30.74 -6.21 2.54
C PRO A 15 30.45 -7.69 2.86
N THR A 16 29.16 -8.05 2.88
CA THR A 16 28.71 -9.46 3.04
C THR A 16 28.52 -10.14 1.71
N ASP A 17 28.34 -9.38 0.65
CA ASP A 17 28.11 -9.87 -0.70
C ASP A 17 28.49 -8.78 -1.72
N VAL A 18 28.91 -9.20 -2.92
CA VAL A 18 29.34 -8.32 -4.00
C VAL A 18 28.65 -8.73 -5.29
N PHE A 19 28.11 -7.75 -5.99
CA PHE A 19 27.63 -7.90 -7.36
C PHE A 19 28.54 -7.12 -8.29
N SER A 20 29.09 -7.78 -9.31
CA SER A 20 29.93 -7.14 -10.34
C SER A 20 29.18 -7.07 -11.67
N TYR A 21 29.38 -5.98 -12.39
CA TYR A 21 28.83 -5.75 -13.71
C TYR A 21 29.93 -5.23 -14.66
N ALA A 22 29.77 -5.52 -15.95
CA ALA A 22 30.70 -5.09 -17.00
C ALA A 22 29.96 -4.35 -18.13
N TRP A 23 28.99 -3.52 -17.78
CA TRP A 23 28.21 -2.72 -18.73
C TRP A 23 28.96 -1.47 -19.14
N GLU A 24 28.77 -1.03 -20.40
CA GLU A 24 29.40 0.19 -20.92
C GLU A 24 28.65 1.45 -20.48
N HIS A 25 27.33 1.33 -20.26
CA HIS A 25 26.47 2.46 -19.87
C HIS A 25 25.70 2.20 -18.56
N PRO A 26 26.42 1.87 -17.47
CA PRO A 26 25.77 1.54 -16.23
C PRO A 26 25.13 2.77 -15.58
N ARG A 27 23.88 2.60 -15.13
CA ARG A 27 23.21 3.57 -14.28
C ARG A 27 22.72 2.92 -12.99
N LEU A 28 22.67 3.72 -11.96
CA LEU A 28 22.13 3.39 -10.66
C LEU A 28 20.83 4.15 -10.48
N ILE A 29 19.79 3.43 -10.11
CA ILE A 29 18.54 4.03 -9.65
C ILE A 29 18.28 3.53 -8.24
N PHE A 30 18.08 4.42 -7.29
CA PHE A 30 17.68 4.03 -5.97
C PHE A 30 16.43 4.78 -5.50
N VAL A 31 15.63 4.07 -4.74
CA VAL A 31 14.33 4.52 -4.29
C VAL A 31 14.44 5.00 -2.85
N GLN A 32 13.98 6.21 -2.61
CA GLN A 32 13.72 6.72 -1.27
C GLN A 32 12.23 6.69 -1.02
N MET A 33 11.84 6.16 0.12
CA MET A 33 10.44 6.05 0.52
C MET A 33 10.22 6.75 1.86
N MET A 34 9.03 7.27 2.04
CA MET A 34 8.61 7.95 3.26
C MET A 34 7.52 7.14 3.97
N ASP A 35 7.44 7.29 5.27
CA ASP A 35 6.44 6.70 6.14
C ASP A 35 5.66 7.75 6.95
N ASP A 36 5.98 9.02 6.78
CA ASP A 36 5.33 10.13 7.48
C ASP A 36 4.55 11.01 6.48
N THR A 37 3.31 10.61 6.24
CA THR A 37 2.41 11.31 5.32
C THR A 37 1.79 12.58 5.91
N ASP A 38 1.98 12.85 7.20
CA ASP A 38 1.54 14.11 7.83
C ASP A 38 2.28 15.34 7.28
N VAL A 39 3.50 15.13 6.79
CA VAL A 39 4.38 16.19 6.31
C VAL A 39 4.55 16.15 4.80
N HIS A 40 4.44 14.98 4.20
CA HIS A 40 4.70 14.74 2.79
C HIS A 40 3.55 14.02 2.11
N ASP A 41 2.97 14.62 1.10
CA ASP A 41 2.01 13.95 0.23
C ASP A 41 2.66 12.92 -0.71
N GLU A 42 3.99 12.86 -0.75
CA GLU A 42 4.74 11.98 -1.64
C GLU A 42 5.49 10.94 -0.81
N LEU A 43 5.17 9.67 -1.08
CA LEU A 43 5.74 8.53 -0.37
C LEU A 43 6.94 7.91 -1.08
N TYR A 44 7.25 8.37 -2.29
CA TYR A 44 8.20 7.73 -3.20
C TYR A 44 9.02 8.76 -3.99
N PHE A 45 10.33 8.57 -4.02
CA PHE A 45 11.26 9.37 -4.82
C PHE A 45 12.31 8.47 -5.45
N GLU A 46 12.63 8.70 -6.71
CA GLU A 46 13.76 8.09 -7.39
C GLU A 46 14.94 9.07 -7.49
N LYS A 47 16.15 8.51 -7.36
CA LYS A 47 17.40 9.21 -7.71
C LYS A 47 18.19 8.35 -8.66
N GLU A 48 18.66 8.98 -9.73
CA GLU A 48 19.47 8.32 -10.77
C GLU A 48 20.89 8.86 -10.78
N TYR A 49 21.85 7.96 -10.97
CA TYR A 49 23.26 8.28 -11.21
C TYR A 49 23.76 7.54 -12.45
N LEU A 50 24.38 8.27 -13.37
CA LEU A 50 25.15 7.67 -14.46
C LEU A 50 26.52 7.27 -13.90
N LEU A 51 26.72 5.97 -13.69
CA LEU A 51 27.90 5.45 -13.00
C LEU A 51 29.20 5.64 -13.80
N SER A 52 29.12 5.72 -15.13
CA SER A 52 30.24 6.08 -15.99
C SER A 52 30.83 7.48 -15.73
N ARG A 53 30.13 8.33 -15.00
CA ARG A 53 30.59 9.68 -14.58
C ARG A 53 31.01 9.76 -13.12
N CYS A 54 30.97 8.63 -12.40
CA CYS A 54 31.33 8.55 -10.99
C CYS A 54 32.72 7.91 -10.85
N GLU A 55 33.67 8.60 -10.24
CA GLU A 55 35.03 8.08 -10.05
C GLU A 55 35.25 7.46 -8.68
N SER A 56 34.61 8.01 -7.65
CA SER A 56 34.82 7.58 -6.27
C SER A 56 33.69 6.71 -5.75
N PRO A 57 34.01 5.73 -4.88
CA PRO A 57 33.00 4.94 -4.18
C PRO A 57 32.12 5.81 -3.27
N PHE A 58 30.83 5.47 -3.18
CA PHE A 58 29.89 6.18 -2.31
C PHE A 58 28.87 5.22 -1.67
N PRO A 59 28.40 5.53 -0.45
CA PRO A 59 27.38 4.76 0.24
C PRO A 59 25.97 5.15 -0.23
N VAL A 60 25.05 4.17 -0.21
CA VAL A 60 23.62 4.38 -0.44
C VAL A 60 22.82 3.77 0.70
N ALA A 61 21.87 4.51 1.26
CA ALA A 61 20.87 4.05 2.19
C ALA A 61 19.48 4.17 1.53
N ALA A 62 18.87 3.05 1.18
CA ALA A 62 17.59 3.01 0.50
C ALA A 62 16.94 1.62 0.66
N PRO A 63 15.61 1.48 0.64
CA PRO A 63 14.95 0.18 0.72
C PRO A 63 15.09 -0.64 -0.57
N ALA A 64 15.21 0.02 -1.73
CA ALA A 64 15.41 -0.63 -3.02
C ALA A 64 16.44 0.11 -3.87
N LEU A 65 17.20 -0.66 -4.65
CA LEU A 65 18.25 -0.19 -5.53
C LEU A 65 18.25 -1.02 -6.81
N PHE A 66 18.43 -0.35 -7.96
CA PHE A 66 18.54 -0.98 -9.27
C PHE A 66 19.83 -0.52 -9.93
N VAL A 67 20.58 -1.47 -10.45
CA VAL A 67 21.74 -1.19 -11.30
C VAL A 67 21.46 -1.83 -12.64
N GLU A 68 21.52 -1.06 -13.70
CA GLU A 68 21.21 -1.54 -15.03
C GLU A 68 22.10 -0.90 -16.11
N ASP A 69 22.24 -1.57 -17.22
CA ASP A 69 22.77 -0.95 -18.43
C ASP A 69 21.66 -0.16 -19.13
N SER A 70 21.88 1.14 -19.33
CA SER A 70 20.87 2.04 -19.90
C SER A 70 20.57 1.79 -21.37
N LEU A 71 21.41 1.03 -22.10
CA LEU A 71 21.18 0.69 -23.50
C LEU A 71 20.42 -0.62 -23.67
N SER A 72 20.83 -1.69 -22.97
CA SER A 72 20.19 -3.00 -23.09
C SER A 72 18.96 -3.14 -22.18
N GLY A 73 18.89 -2.35 -21.10
CA GLY A 73 17.87 -2.50 -20.06
C GLY A 73 18.04 -3.79 -19.22
N GLU A 74 19.19 -4.45 -19.29
CA GLU A 74 19.55 -5.54 -18.38
C GLU A 74 19.97 -4.98 -17.04
N GLY A 75 19.54 -5.61 -15.94
CA GLY A 75 19.83 -5.09 -14.61
C GLY A 75 19.72 -6.09 -13.48
N MET A 76 20.08 -5.61 -12.29
CA MET A 76 19.93 -6.28 -11.01
C MET A 76 19.17 -5.37 -10.04
N ALA A 77 18.07 -5.88 -9.51
CA ALA A 77 17.30 -5.27 -8.44
C ALA A 77 17.79 -5.77 -7.07
N PHE A 78 17.88 -4.89 -6.11
CA PHE A 78 18.23 -5.18 -4.72
C PHE A 78 17.14 -4.66 -3.80
N PHE A 79 16.62 -5.51 -2.94
CA PHE A 79 15.59 -5.17 -1.95
C PHE A 79 16.09 -5.46 -0.55
N ARG A 80 16.02 -4.48 0.33
CA ARG A 80 16.44 -4.61 1.73
C ARG A 80 15.23 -4.89 2.61
N GLN A 81 15.22 -6.05 3.26
CA GLN A 81 14.20 -6.40 4.26
C GLN A 81 14.49 -5.69 5.59
N ALA A 82 14.22 -4.41 5.63
CA ALA A 82 14.52 -3.53 6.74
C ALA A 82 13.46 -2.43 6.86
N PRO A 83 13.36 -1.77 8.02
CA PRO A 83 12.69 -0.49 8.14
C PRO A 83 13.34 0.55 7.23
N LEU A 84 12.61 1.62 6.93
CA LEU A 84 13.15 2.73 6.14
C LEU A 84 14.40 3.32 6.83
N PRO A 85 15.39 3.81 6.07
CA PRO A 85 16.67 4.26 6.63
C PRO A 85 16.53 5.30 7.75
N HIS A 86 15.59 6.25 7.63
CA HIS A 86 15.34 7.27 8.64
C HIS A 86 14.61 6.75 9.90
N ALA A 87 13.97 5.59 9.83
CA ALA A 87 13.28 4.97 10.96
C ALA A 87 14.21 4.13 11.83
N ARG A 88 15.38 3.75 11.33
CA ARG A 88 16.37 2.93 12.03
C ARG A 88 17.17 3.74 13.04
N SER A 89 17.55 3.09 14.14
CA SER A 89 18.47 3.68 15.14
C SER A 89 19.93 3.73 14.66
N ASP A 90 20.29 2.85 13.72
CA ASP A 90 21.57 2.84 13.04
C ASP A 90 21.47 3.66 11.74
N ALA A 91 22.32 4.64 11.55
CA ALA A 91 22.40 5.43 10.31
C ALA A 91 23.27 4.76 9.23
N SER A 92 23.36 3.41 9.24
CA SER A 92 24.23 2.68 8.33
C SER A 92 23.71 2.68 6.90
N ALA A 93 24.63 2.74 5.93
CA ALA A 93 24.30 2.51 4.53
C ALA A 93 23.92 1.04 4.28
N ASP A 94 23.09 0.81 3.29
CA ASP A 94 22.70 -0.53 2.85
C ASP A 94 23.65 -1.09 1.80
N TRP A 95 24.20 -0.22 0.97
CA TRP A 95 25.10 -0.57 -0.13
C TRP A 95 26.24 0.44 -0.25
N ARG A 96 27.35 -0.05 -0.81
CA ARG A 96 28.47 0.77 -1.29
C ARG A 96 28.61 0.55 -2.79
N ILE A 97 28.56 1.62 -3.53
CA ILE A 97 28.74 1.61 -4.98
C ILE A 97 30.21 1.90 -5.26
N VAL A 98 30.85 1.08 -6.08
CA VAL A 98 32.25 1.22 -6.50
C VAL A 98 32.27 1.31 -8.03
N PRO A 99 32.03 2.49 -8.63
CA PRO A 99 31.84 2.64 -10.06
C PRO A 99 33.07 2.25 -10.88
N ALA A 100 34.28 2.62 -10.44
CA ALA A 100 35.53 2.33 -11.14
C ALA A 100 35.79 0.81 -11.33
N ASP A 101 35.27 -0.01 -10.43
CA ASP A 101 35.43 -1.47 -10.48
C ASP A 101 34.16 -2.19 -10.97
N GLY A 102 33.13 -1.46 -11.34
CA GLY A 102 31.85 -2.05 -11.74
C GLY A 102 31.23 -2.92 -10.64
N ARG A 103 31.19 -2.44 -9.38
CA ARG A 103 30.73 -3.24 -8.24
C ARG A 103 29.66 -2.54 -7.41
N VAL A 104 28.72 -3.36 -6.91
CA VAL A 104 27.81 -3.04 -5.80
C VAL A 104 28.13 -3.97 -4.64
N GLU A 105 28.52 -3.40 -3.52
CA GLU A 105 28.79 -4.11 -2.29
C GLU A 105 27.59 -4.02 -1.35
N VAL A 106 27.04 -5.17 -0.96
CA VAL A 106 25.98 -5.26 0.04
C VAL A 106 26.63 -5.15 1.41
N LEU A 107 26.28 -4.09 2.15
CA LEU A 107 26.88 -3.86 3.45
C LEU A 107 26.21 -4.69 4.55
N SER A 108 27.02 -5.18 5.49
CA SER A 108 26.53 -5.89 6.67
C SER A 108 25.92 -4.88 7.65
N ASN A 109 24.60 -4.88 7.73
CA ASN A 109 23.84 -4.09 8.69
C ASN A 109 22.74 -4.92 9.40
N ALA A 110 22.93 -6.23 9.49
CA ALA A 110 22.01 -7.22 10.07
C ALA A 110 20.65 -7.37 9.35
N TYR A 111 20.44 -6.69 8.21
CA TYR A 111 19.21 -6.81 7.42
C TYR A 111 19.42 -7.65 6.17
N ARG A 112 18.47 -8.51 5.86
CA ARG A 112 18.53 -9.38 4.67
C ARG A 112 18.42 -8.53 3.40
N CYS A 113 19.18 -8.93 2.37
CA CYS A 113 19.08 -8.40 1.02
C CYS A 113 18.65 -9.52 0.07
N VAL A 114 17.72 -9.19 -0.84
CA VAL A 114 17.31 -10.07 -1.94
C VAL A 114 17.73 -9.42 -3.24
N ARG A 115 18.29 -10.21 -4.17
CA ARG A 115 18.68 -9.77 -5.51
C ARG A 115 17.84 -10.48 -6.55
N ILE A 116 17.36 -9.73 -7.54
CA ILE A 116 16.55 -10.28 -8.63
C ILE A 116 17.07 -9.71 -9.96
N PRO A 117 17.59 -10.55 -10.88
CA PRO A 117 17.95 -10.09 -12.21
C PRO A 117 16.72 -9.73 -13.02
N TYR A 118 16.84 -8.74 -13.91
CA TYR A 118 15.75 -8.35 -14.80
C TYR A 118 16.29 -7.87 -16.15
N SER A 119 15.38 -7.75 -17.12
CA SER A 119 15.64 -7.17 -18.43
C SER A 119 14.41 -6.38 -18.89
N GLY A 120 14.61 -5.46 -19.87
CA GLY A 120 13.55 -4.64 -20.43
C GLY A 120 13.31 -3.34 -19.67
N GLY A 121 14.35 -2.80 -19.03
CA GLY A 121 14.34 -1.46 -18.42
C GLY A 121 13.25 -1.30 -17.34
N ASN A 122 12.50 -0.19 -17.40
CA ASN A 122 11.48 0.12 -16.40
C ASN A 122 10.39 -0.97 -16.22
N PRO A 123 9.78 -1.55 -17.27
CA PRO A 123 8.86 -2.68 -17.08
C PRO A 123 9.53 -3.87 -16.40
N GLY A 124 10.80 -4.14 -16.69
CA GLY A 124 11.60 -5.18 -16.04
C GLY A 124 11.82 -4.94 -14.56
N ARG A 125 12.11 -3.71 -14.17
CA ARG A 125 12.24 -3.29 -12.76
C ARG A 125 10.96 -3.54 -11.98
N ILE A 126 9.82 -3.17 -12.55
CA ILE A 126 8.49 -3.35 -11.93
C ILE A 126 8.19 -4.85 -11.76
N ARG A 127 8.49 -5.68 -12.78
CA ARG A 127 8.36 -7.14 -12.65
C ARG A 127 9.24 -7.69 -11.53
N ALA A 128 10.50 -7.29 -11.46
CA ALA A 128 11.42 -7.73 -10.39
C ALA A 128 10.90 -7.33 -9.00
N ALA A 129 10.34 -6.14 -8.84
CA ALA A 129 9.73 -5.70 -7.59
C ALA A 129 8.48 -6.52 -7.23
N THR A 130 7.61 -6.79 -8.19
CA THR A 130 6.45 -7.67 -8.00
C THR A 130 6.89 -9.08 -7.63
N ASP A 131 7.88 -9.64 -8.32
CA ASP A 131 8.40 -10.98 -8.07
C ASP A 131 9.07 -11.09 -6.69
N PHE A 132 9.74 -10.02 -6.22
CA PHE A 132 10.23 -9.96 -4.84
C PHE A 132 9.11 -10.22 -3.83
N HIS A 133 7.99 -9.52 -3.95
CA HIS A 133 6.88 -9.70 -3.02
C HIS A 133 6.23 -11.08 -3.15
N ARG A 134 6.03 -11.56 -4.37
CA ARG A 134 5.37 -12.85 -4.66
C ARG A 134 6.22 -14.06 -4.33
N MET A 135 7.53 -13.93 -4.25
CA MET A 135 8.43 -14.96 -3.73
C MET A 135 8.09 -15.31 -2.27
N PHE A 136 7.67 -14.35 -1.47
CA PHE A 136 7.31 -14.55 -0.07
C PHE A 136 5.80 -14.79 0.15
N ARG A 137 4.96 -14.11 -0.63
CA ARG A 137 3.51 -14.24 -0.57
C ARG A 137 2.93 -14.27 -1.99
N PRO A 138 2.82 -15.45 -2.59
CA PRO A 138 2.11 -15.62 -3.86
C PRO A 138 0.67 -15.11 -3.74
N TYR A 139 0.17 -14.46 -4.80
CA TYR A 139 -1.22 -14.06 -4.87
C TYR A 139 -2.13 -15.28 -4.81
N VAL A 140 -3.17 -15.21 -4.00
CA VAL A 140 -4.20 -16.24 -3.87
C VAL A 140 -5.58 -15.59 -3.97
N ALA A 141 -6.32 -15.96 -5.01
CA ALA A 141 -7.68 -15.50 -5.23
C ALA A 141 -8.56 -15.78 -3.99
N GLY A 142 -9.40 -14.82 -3.63
CA GLY A 142 -10.26 -14.92 -2.45
C GLY A 142 -9.54 -14.73 -1.10
N ARG A 143 -8.22 -14.57 -1.05
CA ARG A 143 -7.45 -14.17 0.14
C ARG A 143 -6.89 -12.76 -0.02
N ASP A 144 -6.27 -12.47 -1.15
CA ASP A 144 -5.60 -11.21 -1.44
C ASP A 144 -6.47 -10.32 -2.35
N GLY A 145 -6.18 -9.04 -2.47
CA GLY A 145 -6.90 -8.11 -3.34
C GLY A 145 -8.34 -7.82 -2.91
N LEU A 146 -8.72 -8.09 -1.67
CA LEU A 146 -10.10 -7.91 -1.20
C LEU A 146 -10.42 -6.45 -0.86
N PHE A 147 -11.66 -6.05 -1.12
CA PHE A 147 -12.21 -4.77 -0.68
C PHE A 147 -12.50 -4.81 0.83
N LEU A 148 -11.72 -4.08 1.59
CA LEU A 148 -11.86 -3.95 3.03
C LEU A 148 -12.44 -2.58 3.38
N SER A 149 -13.40 -2.54 4.32
CA SER A 149 -13.87 -1.30 4.95
C SER A 149 -13.38 -1.24 6.38
N ASN A 150 -12.83 -0.08 6.77
CA ASN A 150 -12.32 0.20 8.11
C ASN A 150 -13.06 1.41 8.71
N THR A 151 -13.40 1.34 9.98
CA THR A 151 -14.30 2.29 10.67
C THR A 151 -13.66 3.63 11.05
N TRP A 152 -12.37 3.86 10.81
CA TRP A 152 -11.66 5.04 11.34
C TRP A 152 -11.75 6.31 10.48
N GLY A 153 -12.00 6.15 9.18
CA GLY A 153 -11.75 7.20 8.18
C GLY A 153 -12.62 8.46 8.26
N ASP A 154 -13.83 8.39 8.81
CA ASP A 154 -14.77 9.53 8.85
C ASP A 154 -14.49 10.54 9.98
N GLY A 155 -13.45 10.28 10.79
CA GLY A 155 -12.99 11.22 11.80
C GLY A 155 -13.72 11.11 13.14
N ASN A 156 -14.64 10.16 13.29
CA ASN A 156 -15.31 9.86 14.57
C ASN A 156 -14.41 9.09 15.53
N ARG A 157 -13.29 8.59 15.02
CA ARG A 157 -12.39 7.69 15.76
C ARG A 157 -13.17 6.48 16.27
N ASP A 158 -13.10 6.20 17.59
CA ASP A 158 -13.83 5.13 18.26
C ASP A 158 -15.16 5.59 18.91
N ALA A 159 -15.63 6.82 18.68
CA ALA A 159 -16.80 7.36 19.35
C ALA A 159 -18.09 6.59 19.05
N CYS A 160 -18.24 6.08 17.83
CA CYS A 160 -19.43 5.36 17.38
C CYS A 160 -19.33 3.83 17.57
N ILE A 161 -18.15 3.29 17.93
CA ILE A 161 -17.90 1.85 17.97
C ILE A 161 -18.72 1.19 19.09
N ASN A 162 -19.68 0.37 18.71
CA ASN A 162 -20.45 -0.53 19.56
C ASN A 162 -21.13 -1.62 18.70
N GLU A 163 -21.71 -2.62 19.36
CA GLU A 163 -22.33 -3.78 18.69
C GLU A 163 -23.39 -3.36 17.67
N ASP A 164 -24.33 -2.48 18.03
CA ASP A 164 -25.41 -2.01 17.14
C ASP A 164 -24.87 -1.26 15.92
N PHE A 165 -23.85 -0.42 16.12
CA PHE A 165 -23.20 0.31 15.03
C PHE A 165 -22.55 -0.68 14.04
N ILE A 166 -21.79 -1.66 14.54
CA ILE A 166 -21.11 -2.64 13.68
C ILE A 166 -22.11 -3.56 12.99
N MET A 167 -23.23 -3.92 13.61
CA MET A 167 -24.29 -4.68 12.94
C MET A 167 -24.85 -3.91 11.73
N ARG A 168 -25.04 -2.59 11.84
CA ARG A 168 -25.46 -1.76 10.70
C ARG A 168 -24.36 -1.63 9.63
N GLU A 169 -23.08 -1.52 10.03
CA GLU A 169 -21.94 -1.53 9.09
C GLU A 169 -21.88 -2.85 8.30
N VAL A 170 -22.16 -3.98 8.95
CA VAL A 170 -22.23 -5.29 8.29
C VAL A 170 -23.34 -5.32 7.23
N GLU A 171 -24.54 -4.83 7.53
CA GLU A 171 -25.65 -4.77 6.56
C GLU A 171 -25.32 -3.83 5.39
N ALA A 172 -24.80 -2.63 5.69
CA ALA A 172 -24.40 -1.67 4.68
C ALA A 172 -23.27 -2.20 3.79
N GLY A 173 -22.25 -2.84 4.40
CA GLY A 173 -21.11 -3.44 3.70
C GLY A 173 -21.53 -4.57 2.76
N ALA A 174 -22.43 -5.46 3.21
CA ALA A 174 -22.99 -6.52 2.38
C ALA A 174 -23.73 -5.94 1.16
N SER A 175 -24.51 -4.88 1.37
CA SER A 175 -25.24 -4.19 0.29
C SER A 175 -24.31 -3.53 -0.73
N LEU A 176 -23.20 -2.94 -0.27
CA LEU A 176 -22.21 -2.29 -1.13
C LEU A 176 -21.31 -3.30 -1.86
N GLY A 177 -21.13 -4.49 -1.29
CA GLY A 177 -20.24 -5.50 -1.83
C GLY A 177 -18.84 -5.49 -1.20
N VAL A 178 -18.71 -5.06 0.05
CA VAL A 178 -17.47 -5.18 0.84
C VAL A 178 -17.14 -6.64 1.09
N ASP A 179 -15.87 -7.01 1.07
CA ASP A 179 -15.40 -8.38 1.35
C ASP A 179 -15.00 -8.56 2.82
N VAL A 180 -14.48 -7.50 3.46
CA VAL A 180 -13.97 -7.52 4.84
C VAL A 180 -14.47 -6.30 5.60
N ILE A 181 -15.12 -6.51 6.73
CA ILE A 181 -15.43 -5.44 7.71
C ILE A 181 -14.35 -5.46 8.77
N GLN A 182 -13.68 -4.33 9.00
CA GLN A 182 -12.63 -4.19 10.00
C GLN A 182 -12.98 -3.10 11.00
N ILE A 183 -13.06 -3.47 12.28
CA ILE A 183 -13.14 -2.49 13.38
C ILE A 183 -11.72 -2.00 13.65
N ASP A 184 -11.51 -0.68 13.56
CA ASP A 184 -10.28 -0.03 14.00
C ASP A 184 -10.21 0.05 15.53
N ASP A 185 -9.37 0.90 16.10
CA ASP A 185 -9.26 1.15 17.55
C ASP A 185 -10.66 1.40 18.18
N GLY A 186 -10.91 0.81 19.35
CA GLY A 186 -12.14 1.03 20.11
C GLY A 186 -13.00 -0.21 20.39
N TRP A 187 -12.64 -1.39 19.91
CA TRP A 187 -13.32 -2.64 20.28
C TRP A 187 -12.86 -3.17 21.64
N GLN A 188 -11.63 -2.83 22.03
CA GLN A 188 -10.98 -3.25 23.27
C GLN A 188 -11.33 -2.31 24.43
N LYS A 189 -11.20 -2.84 25.64
CA LYS A 189 -11.45 -2.13 26.92
C LYS A 189 -10.43 -1.03 27.20
N GLY A 190 -9.16 -1.27 26.85
CA GLY A 190 -8.09 -0.30 27.02
C GLY A 190 -8.29 0.92 26.11
N ARG A 191 -7.80 2.09 26.54
CA ARG A 191 -7.92 3.33 25.75
C ARG A 191 -6.57 3.70 25.14
N SER A 192 -6.54 3.78 23.82
CA SER A 192 -5.38 4.34 23.10
C SER A 192 -5.30 5.86 23.28
N ALA A 193 -4.16 6.45 22.97
CA ALA A 193 -4.00 7.90 22.95
C ALA A 193 -4.88 8.60 21.91
N ASN A 194 -5.41 7.86 20.94
CA ASN A 194 -6.29 8.38 19.90
C ASN A 194 -7.79 8.20 20.24
N SER A 195 -8.13 7.53 21.34
CA SER A 195 -9.52 7.27 21.69
C SER A 195 -10.30 8.58 21.92
N ALA A 196 -11.49 8.67 21.32
CA ALA A 196 -12.44 9.76 21.56
C ALA A 196 -13.11 9.66 22.95
N ALA A 197 -13.01 8.50 23.60
CA ALA A 197 -13.60 8.24 24.91
C ALA A 197 -12.71 8.65 26.09
N LEU A 198 -11.53 9.23 25.82
CA LEU A 198 -10.67 9.76 26.88
C LEU A 198 -11.33 10.96 27.58
N ALA A 199 -11.41 10.90 28.90
CA ALA A 199 -11.85 12.03 29.70
C ALA A 199 -10.82 13.18 29.63
N LYS A 200 -11.28 14.41 29.90
CA LYS A 200 -10.39 15.56 29.92
C LYS A 200 -9.29 15.38 30.98
N GLY A 201 -8.03 15.35 30.51
CA GLY A 201 -6.86 15.13 31.36
C GLY A 201 -6.48 13.66 31.55
N GLU A 202 -7.21 12.73 30.96
CA GLU A 202 -6.82 11.32 30.87
C GLU A 202 -5.81 11.15 29.74
N ASN A 203 -4.76 10.38 30.01
CA ASN A 203 -3.74 10.01 29.02
C ASN A 203 -4.00 8.59 28.54
N GLY A 204 -4.40 8.44 27.28
CA GLY A 204 -4.42 7.14 26.62
C GLY A 204 -3.02 6.62 26.34
N ARG A 205 -2.91 5.35 25.97
CA ARG A 205 -1.62 4.70 25.68
C ARG A 205 -1.33 4.67 24.18
N TRP A 206 -0.03 4.64 23.88
CA TRP A 206 0.45 4.38 22.52
C TRP A 206 1.69 3.47 22.57
N GLY A 207 1.51 2.28 23.16
CA GLY A 207 2.54 1.28 23.43
C GLY A 207 2.50 0.80 24.88
N ASP A 208 3.37 -0.16 25.23
CA ASP A 208 3.43 -0.77 26.58
C ASP A 208 2.05 -1.29 27.02
N TRP A 209 1.33 -1.91 26.06
CA TRP A 209 -0.07 -2.32 26.22
C TRP A 209 -0.24 -3.35 27.34
N TRP A 210 0.74 -4.28 27.47
CA TRP A 210 0.70 -5.38 28.42
C TRP A 210 0.99 -4.99 29.85
N SER A 211 1.33 -3.73 30.11
CA SER A 211 1.44 -3.22 31.49
C SER A 211 0.09 -2.89 32.14
N VAL A 212 -1.00 -2.92 31.33
CA VAL A 212 -2.38 -2.74 31.80
C VAL A 212 -3.10 -4.07 31.70
N ASP A 213 -3.55 -4.57 32.84
CA ASP A 213 -4.31 -5.81 32.89
C ASP A 213 -5.64 -5.68 32.14
N GLY A 214 -5.94 -6.67 31.28
CA GLY A 214 -7.14 -6.68 30.48
C GLY A 214 -7.23 -5.56 29.42
N PHE A 215 -6.11 -4.93 29.01
CA PHE A 215 -6.16 -3.88 27.98
C PHE A 215 -6.85 -4.36 26.70
N TRP A 216 -6.54 -5.58 26.25
CA TRP A 216 -7.05 -6.18 25.02
C TRP A 216 -8.35 -6.99 25.22
N ASP A 217 -8.93 -6.99 26.43
CA ASP A 217 -10.27 -7.58 26.60
C ASP A 217 -11.29 -6.81 25.75
N VAL A 218 -12.31 -7.49 25.27
CA VAL A 218 -13.44 -6.86 24.58
C VAL A 218 -14.14 -5.89 25.54
N ASP A 219 -14.43 -4.68 25.10
CA ASP A 219 -15.13 -3.69 25.94
C ASP A 219 -16.59 -4.15 26.19
N PRO A 220 -16.96 -4.52 27.42
CA PRO A 220 -18.29 -5.08 27.71
C PRO A 220 -19.42 -4.02 27.65
N VAL A 221 -19.08 -2.73 27.63
CA VAL A 221 -20.07 -1.66 27.45
C VAL A 221 -20.41 -1.48 25.97
N ARG A 222 -19.40 -1.60 25.12
CA ARG A 222 -19.55 -1.47 23.68
C ARG A 222 -20.08 -2.75 23.03
N PHE A 223 -19.64 -3.90 23.52
CA PHE A 223 -19.99 -5.24 23.03
C PHE A 223 -20.46 -6.11 24.19
N PRO A 224 -21.70 -5.90 24.68
CA PRO A 224 -22.21 -6.63 25.85
C PRO A 224 -22.34 -8.13 25.62
N ASN A 225 -22.42 -8.56 24.34
CA ASN A 225 -22.51 -9.96 23.95
C ASN A 225 -21.19 -10.50 23.37
N GLY A 226 -20.06 -9.78 23.57
CA GLY A 226 -18.78 -10.10 22.95
C GLY A 226 -18.73 -9.72 21.46
N LEU A 227 -17.72 -10.22 20.73
CA LEU A 227 -17.59 -9.99 19.29
C LEU A 227 -18.28 -11.08 18.44
N GLU A 228 -18.69 -12.18 19.05
CA GLU A 228 -19.33 -13.32 18.37
C GLU A 228 -20.53 -12.93 17.51
N PRO A 229 -21.48 -12.07 17.98
CA PRO A 229 -22.65 -11.70 17.17
C PRO A 229 -22.26 -10.96 15.88
N VAL A 230 -21.36 -9.97 15.97
CA VAL A 230 -20.96 -9.18 14.80
C VAL A 230 -20.11 -9.99 13.82
N VAL A 231 -19.24 -10.87 14.30
CA VAL A 231 -18.46 -11.79 13.46
C VAL A 231 -19.39 -12.79 12.76
N ALA A 232 -20.36 -13.35 13.47
CA ALA A 232 -21.35 -14.27 12.88
C ALA A 232 -22.22 -13.58 11.83
N ALA A 233 -22.65 -12.34 12.09
CA ALA A 233 -23.42 -11.54 11.14
C ALA A 233 -22.63 -11.27 9.84
N ALA A 234 -21.38 -10.85 9.94
CA ALA A 234 -20.50 -10.64 8.77
C ALA A 234 -20.36 -11.94 7.96
N ARG A 235 -20.07 -13.05 8.64
CA ARG A 235 -19.95 -14.38 8.00
C ARG A 235 -21.23 -14.83 7.32
N ALA A 236 -22.41 -14.61 7.94
CA ALA A 236 -23.70 -14.93 7.35
C ALA A 236 -23.98 -14.15 6.04
N LYS A 237 -23.34 -13.00 5.86
CA LYS A 237 -23.38 -12.20 4.63
C LYS A 237 -22.25 -12.53 3.65
N GLY A 238 -21.43 -13.55 3.92
CA GLY A 238 -20.28 -13.92 3.09
C GLY A 238 -19.08 -13.00 3.23
N MET A 239 -19.05 -12.13 4.22
CA MET A 239 -17.93 -11.24 4.50
C MET A 239 -17.01 -11.84 5.57
N ARG A 240 -15.75 -11.41 5.54
CA ARG A 240 -14.78 -11.69 6.59
C ARG A 240 -14.75 -10.54 7.60
N PHE A 241 -14.14 -10.81 8.74
CA PHE A 241 -14.06 -9.85 9.83
C PHE A 241 -12.61 -9.56 10.21
N GLY A 242 -12.33 -8.32 10.56
CA GLY A 242 -11.00 -7.87 10.94
C GLY A 242 -11.02 -6.94 12.14
N LEU A 243 -9.87 -6.84 12.81
CA LEU A 243 -9.66 -5.98 13.97
C LEU A 243 -8.34 -5.21 13.86
N TRP A 244 -8.34 -4.00 14.41
CA TRP A 244 -7.12 -3.26 14.73
C TRP A 244 -6.43 -3.88 15.94
N PHE A 245 -5.10 -3.88 15.92
CA PHE A 245 -4.27 -4.30 17.03
C PHE A 245 -2.94 -3.52 17.02
N GLY A 246 -2.47 -3.11 18.18
CA GLY A 246 -1.17 -2.48 18.36
C GLY A 246 -0.17 -3.47 18.95
N PRO A 247 0.71 -4.11 18.17
CA PRO A 247 1.77 -4.93 18.74
C PRO A 247 2.64 -4.11 19.70
N ASP A 248 3.06 -4.73 20.80
CA ASP A 248 3.87 -4.04 21.78
C ASP A 248 5.32 -3.87 21.30
N SER A 249 5.71 -2.63 21.09
CA SER A 249 7.05 -2.28 20.62
C SER A 249 8.01 -1.92 21.77
N SER A 250 7.59 -2.05 23.03
CA SER A 250 8.42 -1.79 24.20
C SER A 250 9.60 -2.74 24.25
N ASP A 251 10.77 -2.24 24.67
CA ASP A 251 12.00 -3.02 24.84
C ASP A 251 12.32 -3.92 23.64
N ASP A 252 12.33 -3.32 22.44
CA ASP A 252 12.55 -4.04 21.19
C ASP A 252 11.53 -5.17 20.96
N ALA A 253 10.26 -4.91 21.21
CA ALA A 253 9.16 -5.86 21.04
C ALA A 253 9.32 -7.13 21.92
N VAL A 254 9.71 -6.95 23.18
CA VAL A 254 9.93 -8.09 24.12
C VAL A 254 8.66 -8.93 24.32
N ASN A 255 7.48 -8.34 24.21
CA ASN A 255 6.19 -8.98 24.41
C ASN A 255 5.62 -9.65 23.15
N TRP A 256 6.39 -9.81 22.06
CA TRP A 256 5.93 -10.38 20.78
C TRP A 256 5.20 -11.74 20.92
N LYS A 257 5.55 -12.55 21.92
CA LYS A 257 4.89 -13.83 22.18
C LYS A 257 3.46 -13.64 22.69
N LYS A 258 3.26 -12.66 23.58
CA LYS A 258 1.92 -12.32 24.09
C LYS A 258 1.04 -11.80 22.96
N ASP A 259 1.60 -10.93 22.07
CA ASP A 259 0.90 -10.43 20.88
C ASP A 259 0.47 -11.60 19.98
N ALA A 260 1.39 -12.55 19.70
CA ALA A 260 1.08 -13.72 18.88
C ALA A 260 0.00 -14.61 19.52
N ASP A 261 0.14 -14.93 20.82
CA ASP A 261 -0.83 -15.77 21.54
C ASP A 261 -2.22 -15.14 21.49
N PHE A 262 -2.30 -13.84 21.69
CA PHE A 262 -3.56 -13.11 21.69
C PHE A 262 -4.22 -13.11 20.30
N LEU A 263 -3.51 -12.73 19.24
CA LEU A 263 -4.03 -12.72 17.87
C LEU A 263 -4.46 -14.12 17.40
N LEU A 264 -3.66 -15.15 17.73
CA LEU A 264 -4.02 -16.53 17.45
C LEU A 264 -5.24 -17.02 18.26
N SER A 265 -5.46 -16.49 19.46
CA SER A 265 -6.68 -16.78 20.22
C SER A 265 -7.94 -16.24 19.55
N LEU A 266 -7.89 -15.02 19.02
CA LEU A 266 -8.98 -14.41 18.23
C LEU A 266 -9.23 -15.18 16.92
N TYR A 267 -8.16 -15.59 16.24
CA TYR A 267 -8.26 -16.40 15.04
C TYR A 267 -8.90 -17.76 15.31
N ARG A 268 -8.43 -18.48 16.34
CA ARG A 268 -8.95 -19.82 16.68
C ARG A 268 -10.34 -19.80 17.30
N GLY A 269 -10.60 -18.82 18.17
CA GLY A 269 -11.87 -18.72 18.89
C GLY A 269 -13.00 -18.16 18.04
N LEU A 270 -12.73 -17.10 17.28
CA LEU A 270 -13.75 -16.36 16.53
C LEU A 270 -13.60 -16.49 15.01
N GLY A 271 -12.50 -17.05 14.51
CA GLY A 271 -12.21 -17.13 13.08
C GLY A 271 -11.93 -15.76 12.47
N ILE A 272 -11.34 -14.83 13.22
CA ILE A 272 -10.91 -13.53 12.72
C ILE A 272 -9.61 -13.71 11.95
N GLU A 273 -9.62 -13.39 10.66
CA GLU A 273 -8.50 -13.62 9.74
C GLU A 273 -7.77 -12.33 9.34
N TYR A 274 -8.33 -11.14 9.57
CA TYR A 274 -7.75 -9.87 9.17
C TYR A 274 -7.38 -9.02 10.37
N PHE A 275 -6.12 -8.57 10.43
CA PHE A 275 -5.66 -7.70 11.50
C PHE A 275 -4.92 -6.50 10.90
N LYS A 276 -5.36 -5.28 11.24
CA LYS A 276 -4.56 -4.08 11.02
C LYS A 276 -3.56 -3.97 12.16
N LEU A 277 -2.28 -4.08 11.86
CA LEU A 277 -1.22 -3.86 12.84
C LEU A 277 -0.71 -2.43 12.74
N ASP A 278 -0.93 -1.68 13.79
CA ASP A 278 -0.57 -0.28 13.94
C ASP A 278 0.39 -0.08 15.12
N SER A 279 0.89 1.13 15.32
CA SER A 279 1.82 1.52 16.40
C SER A 279 3.16 0.77 16.45
N MET A 280 3.45 -0.13 15.51
CA MET A 280 4.71 -0.87 15.47
C MET A 280 5.89 0.08 15.24
N LYS A 281 6.87 0.03 16.14
CA LYS A 281 8.15 0.71 15.99
C LYS A 281 9.24 -0.34 15.77
N THR A 282 9.93 -0.23 14.63
CA THR A 282 10.97 -1.19 14.23
C THR A 282 12.28 -0.45 14.08
N GLN A 283 12.92 -0.11 15.21
CA GLN A 283 14.07 0.79 15.23
C GLN A 283 15.42 0.07 15.26
N SER A 284 15.46 -1.18 15.71
CA SER A 284 16.67 -1.96 15.87
C SER A 284 16.58 -3.32 15.17
N PRO A 285 17.72 -3.97 14.87
CA PRO A 285 17.73 -5.34 14.37
C PRO A 285 17.07 -6.35 15.32
N LEU A 286 17.15 -6.12 16.63
CA LEU A 286 16.50 -6.99 17.62
C LEU A 286 14.98 -6.84 17.57
N ALA A 287 14.47 -5.60 17.48
CA ALA A 287 13.04 -5.34 17.30
C ALA A 287 12.52 -6.02 16.02
N LEU A 288 13.21 -5.84 14.89
CA LEU A 288 12.85 -6.49 13.62
C LEU A 288 12.83 -8.02 13.76
N SER A 289 13.85 -8.61 14.40
CA SER A 289 13.91 -10.06 14.60
C SER A 289 12.72 -10.59 15.40
N ARG A 290 12.37 -9.94 16.52
CA ARG A 290 11.24 -10.35 17.36
C ARG A 290 9.89 -10.15 16.68
N GLN A 291 9.74 -9.05 15.96
CA GLN A 291 8.54 -8.79 15.15
C GLN A 291 8.44 -9.77 13.97
N SER A 292 9.57 -10.18 13.36
CA SER A 292 9.57 -11.26 12.36
C SER A 292 9.09 -12.58 12.96
N MET A 293 9.53 -12.93 14.19
CA MET A 293 9.04 -14.12 14.87
C MET A 293 7.53 -14.07 15.15
N LEU A 294 7.00 -12.87 15.50
CA LEU A 294 5.54 -12.67 15.61
C LEU A 294 4.85 -12.97 14.29
N MET A 295 5.32 -12.37 13.19
CA MET A 295 4.71 -12.53 11.87
C MET A 295 4.79 -13.97 11.37
N ASP A 296 5.97 -14.58 11.45
CA ASP A 296 6.18 -15.97 11.03
C ASP A 296 5.28 -16.93 11.81
N ARG A 297 5.17 -16.74 13.12
CA ARG A 297 4.29 -17.56 13.96
C ARG A 297 2.82 -17.42 13.58
N LEU A 298 2.34 -16.20 13.30
CA LEU A 298 0.95 -15.97 12.84
C LEU A 298 0.70 -16.68 11.51
N MET A 299 1.64 -16.58 10.56
CA MET A 299 1.51 -17.23 9.26
C MET A 299 1.56 -18.75 9.38
N ASP A 300 2.54 -19.30 10.12
CA ASP A 300 2.73 -20.75 10.26
C ASP A 300 1.54 -21.41 10.96
N GLU A 301 1.09 -20.86 12.10
CA GLU A 301 0.01 -21.44 12.89
C GLU A 301 -1.38 -21.22 12.29
N SER A 302 -1.53 -20.27 11.34
CA SER A 302 -2.76 -20.10 10.56
C SER A 302 -2.73 -20.81 9.20
N GLY A 303 -1.58 -21.34 8.77
CA GLY A 303 -1.38 -21.85 7.41
C GLY A 303 -1.57 -20.75 6.36
N ASP A 304 -0.96 -19.59 6.58
CA ASP A 304 -1.02 -18.37 5.75
C ASP A 304 -2.46 -17.83 5.52
N ARG A 305 -3.43 -18.18 6.39
CA ARG A 305 -4.81 -17.67 6.30
C ARG A 305 -4.99 -16.31 6.94
N ILE A 306 -4.24 -16.00 7.99
CA ILE A 306 -4.22 -14.65 8.55
C ILE A 306 -3.64 -13.69 7.51
N THR A 307 -4.30 -12.56 7.36
CA THR A 307 -3.83 -11.43 6.55
C THR A 307 -3.59 -10.25 7.47
N ILE A 308 -2.40 -9.68 7.38
CA ILE A 308 -2.02 -8.49 8.13
C ILE A 308 -2.05 -7.29 7.20
N ASP A 309 -2.82 -6.29 7.55
CA ASP A 309 -2.74 -4.94 6.98
C ASP A 309 -1.74 -4.15 7.85
N LEU A 310 -0.49 -4.05 7.38
CA LEU A 310 0.58 -3.41 8.14
C LEU A 310 0.58 -1.91 7.92
N ASP A 311 0.29 -1.12 8.96
CA ASP A 311 0.37 0.34 8.88
C ASP A 311 1.83 0.81 8.75
N VAL A 312 2.14 1.47 7.62
CA VAL A 312 3.49 1.94 7.27
C VAL A 312 3.59 3.46 7.11
N THR A 313 2.53 4.19 7.44
CA THR A 313 2.39 5.60 7.10
C THR A 313 2.52 6.59 8.26
N ALA A 314 2.92 6.14 9.43
CA ALA A 314 3.31 6.98 10.55
C ALA A 314 4.78 6.76 10.89
N GLY A 315 5.47 7.79 11.37
CA GLY A 315 6.93 7.78 11.56
C GLY A 315 7.48 6.57 12.33
N ARG A 316 8.63 6.08 11.91
CA ARG A 316 9.39 4.95 12.49
C ARG A 316 8.69 3.59 12.38
N ARG A 317 7.88 3.40 11.36
CA ARG A 317 7.21 2.13 11.04
C ARG A 317 8.17 1.12 10.38
N PRO A 318 7.72 -0.15 10.22
CA PRO A 318 8.53 -1.19 9.57
C PRO A 318 8.87 -0.90 8.11
N GLY A 319 8.14 0.00 7.44
CA GLY A 319 8.30 0.27 6.01
C GLY A 319 7.70 -0.84 5.13
N TYR A 320 8.05 -0.82 3.85
CA TYR A 320 7.35 -1.58 2.81
C TYR A 320 7.91 -2.98 2.57
N PHE A 321 9.14 -3.27 3.01
CA PHE A 321 9.88 -4.50 2.65
C PHE A 321 10.24 -5.37 3.85
N ALA A 322 10.06 -4.88 5.09
CA ALA A 322 10.50 -5.61 6.29
C ALA A 322 9.82 -6.96 6.46
N PHE A 323 8.51 -7.04 6.18
CA PHE A 323 7.69 -8.23 6.38
C PHE A 323 6.94 -8.63 5.09
N PRO A 324 7.62 -9.18 4.07
CA PRO A 324 6.99 -9.41 2.76
C PRO A 324 5.97 -10.57 2.74
N ARG A 325 5.92 -11.43 3.79
CA ARG A 325 5.02 -12.61 3.84
C ARG A 325 3.60 -12.33 4.32
N ILE A 326 3.35 -11.23 5.02
CA ILE A 326 2.16 -11.11 5.89
C ILE A 326 0.87 -10.64 5.21
N GLY A 327 0.92 -9.86 4.17
CA GLY A 327 -0.27 -9.27 3.54
C GLY A 327 0.00 -7.85 3.02
N PRO A 328 -1.04 -7.04 2.84
CA PRO A 328 -0.89 -5.67 2.37
C PRO A 328 -0.17 -4.75 3.37
N VAL A 329 0.46 -3.72 2.84
CA VAL A 329 0.83 -2.54 3.62
C VAL A 329 -0.33 -1.55 3.55
N PHE A 330 -0.74 -1.08 4.71
CA PHE A 330 -1.81 -0.10 4.85
C PHE A 330 -1.24 1.29 4.62
N VAL A 331 -1.68 1.94 3.53
CA VAL A 331 -1.19 3.24 3.11
C VAL A 331 -2.28 4.28 3.36
N GLU A 332 -2.18 4.97 4.49
CA GLU A 332 -3.00 6.12 4.80
C GLU A 332 -2.30 7.38 4.27
N ASN A 333 -2.92 8.08 3.32
CA ASN A 333 -2.48 9.43 2.97
C ASN A 333 -2.98 10.37 4.04
N ARG A 334 -2.07 10.80 4.90
CA ARG A 334 -2.42 11.75 5.94
C ARG A 334 -2.66 13.12 5.34
N TYR A 335 -3.77 13.65 5.68
CA TYR A 335 -4.37 14.82 5.08
C TYR A 335 -3.79 16.10 5.66
N ILE A 336 -3.72 17.13 4.85
CA ILE A 336 -3.35 18.46 5.34
C ILE A 336 -4.33 18.85 6.46
N ARG A 337 -3.79 19.08 7.65
CA ARG A 337 -4.57 19.53 8.80
C ARG A 337 -4.99 20.98 8.62
N ARG A 338 -6.29 21.21 8.56
CA ARG A 338 -6.85 22.54 8.73
C ARG A 338 -7.72 22.53 9.98
N ASN A 339 -7.31 23.22 11.04
CA ASN A 339 -8.04 23.26 12.33
C ASN A 339 -8.35 21.85 12.86
N GLU A 340 -7.36 20.96 12.88
CA GLU A 340 -7.46 19.54 13.28
C GLU A 340 -8.34 18.66 12.40
N ARG A 341 -8.92 19.19 11.34
CA ARG A 341 -9.66 18.45 10.32
C ARG A 341 -8.75 18.11 9.15
N ARG A 342 -8.97 16.96 8.55
CA ARG A 342 -8.11 16.41 7.51
C ARG A 342 -8.80 16.52 6.16
N LEU A 343 -8.15 17.17 5.19
CA LEU A 343 -8.58 17.25 3.81
C LEU A 343 -7.99 16.09 3.00
N TRP A 344 -8.74 15.61 2.05
CA TRP A 344 -8.32 14.55 1.15
C TRP A 344 -8.60 14.95 -0.30
N TRP A 345 -7.66 14.65 -1.19
CA TRP A 345 -7.83 14.83 -2.62
C TRP A 345 -7.62 13.50 -3.34
N PRO A 346 -8.58 13.01 -4.15
CA PRO A 346 -8.49 11.71 -4.82
C PRO A 346 -7.22 11.53 -5.65
N HIS A 347 -6.78 12.57 -6.39
CA HIS A 347 -5.56 12.51 -7.18
C HIS A 347 -4.30 12.26 -6.35
N ARG A 348 -4.29 12.58 -5.05
CA ARG A 348 -3.14 12.31 -4.17
C ARG A 348 -3.01 10.82 -3.84
N THR A 349 -4.12 10.16 -3.56
CA THR A 349 -4.14 8.69 -3.43
C THR A 349 -3.71 8.03 -4.74
N LEU A 350 -4.24 8.50 -5.88
CA LEU A 350 -3.85 8.00 -7.20
C LEU A 350 -2.34 8.18 -7.43
N ARG A 351 -1.75 9.34 -7.08
CA ARG A 351 -0.33 9.61 -7.19
C ARG A 351 0.51 8.67 -6.35
N ASN A 352 0.15 8.50 -5.08
CA ASN A 352 0.90 7.60 -4.19
C ASN A 352 0.80 6.15 -4.65
N PHE A 353 -0.37 5.70 -5.10
CA PHE A 353 -0.53 4.38 -5.68
C PHE A 353 0.33 4.20 -6.94
N TRP A 354 0.23 5.14 -7.90
CA TRP A 354 1.00 5.13 -9.13
C TRP A 354 2.51 5.07 -8.86
N SER A 355 2.99 5.87 -7.91
CA SER A 355 4.40 5.93 -7.56
C SER A 355 4.88 4.66 -6.85
N LEU A 356 4.14 4.18 -5.85
CA LEU A 356 4.50 2.96 -5.10
C LEU A 356 4.46 1.70 -5.96
N ALA A 357 3.57 1.64 -6.97
CA ALA A 357 3.45 0.51 -7.87
C ALA A 357 4.72 0.25 -8.73
N HIS A 358 5.69 1.18 -8.75
CA HIS A 358 7.00 0.95 -9.36
C HIS A 358 7.87 -0.03 -8.56
N VAL A 359 7.64 -0.18 -7.25
CA VAL A 359 8.52 -0.98 -6.37
C VAL A 359 7.78 -1.87 -5.38
N VAL A 360 6.46 -1.75 -5.28
CA VAL A 360 5.62 -2.61 -4.43
C VAL A 360 4.56 -3.26 -5.29
N ASP A 361 4.39 -4.58 -5.16
CA ASP A 361 3.29 -5.30 -5.84
C ASP A 361 1.94 -4.65 -5.47
N PRO A 362 1.17 -4.13 -6.43
CA PRO A 362 -0.12 -3.51 -6.18
C PRO A 362 -1.10 -4.31 -5.33
N ALA A 363 -1.09 -5.65 -5.44
CA ALA A 363 -1.89 -6.50 -4.55
C ALA A 363 -1.52 -6.35 -3.07
N ARG A 364 -0.33 -5.83 -2.77
CA ARG A 364 0.15 -5.54 -1.41
C ARG A 364 -0.06 -4.09 -0.97
N LEU A 365 -0.61 -3.25 -1.80
CA LEU A 365 -0.92 -1.86 -1.46
C LEU A 365 -2.39 -1.75 -1.06
N ARG A 366 -2.66 -1.51 0.23
CA ARG A 366 -4.00 -1.20 0.74
C ARG A 366 -4.24 0.30 0.58
N MET A 367 -4.77 0.69 -0.61
CA MET A 367 -4.97 2.10 -0.96
C MET A 367 -6.38 2.56 -0.58
N GLU A 368 -6.45 3.71 0.06
CA GLU A 368 -7.68 4.23 0.61
C GLU A 368 -8.58 4.93 -0.42
N VAL A 369 -9.87 4.77 -0.20
CA VAL A 369 -10.93 5.58 -0.77
C VAL A 369 -11.72 6.18 0.38
N LEU A 370 -11.95 7.49 0.36
CA LEU A 370 -12.75 8.17 1.37
C LEU A 370 -14.16 8.47 0.87
N ASN A 371 -15.05 8.74 1.82
CA ASN A 371 -16.38 9.24 1.52
C ASN A 371 -16.28 10.59 0.77
N PRO A 372 -16.70 10.68 -0.50
CA PRO A 372 -16.57 11.90 -1.30
C PRO A 372 -17.41 13.07 -0.79
N ALA A 373 -18.39 12.81 0.05
CA ALA A 373 -19.23 13.83 0.69
C ALA A 373 -18.70 14.29 2.05
N ARG A 374 -17.52 13.78 2.48
CA ARG A 374 -16.94 14.07 3.78
C ARG A 374 -16.45 15.52 3.86
N MET A 375 -16.93 16.26 4.86
CA MET A 375 -16.46 17.61 5.23
C MET A 375 -16.38 18.59 4.04
N PRO A 376 -17.43 18.74 3.20
CA PRO A 376 -17.38 19.56 1.99
C PRO A 376 -17.13 21.05 2.28
N GLU A 377 -17.46 21.51 3.49
CA GLU A 377 -17.28 22.88 3.94
C GLU A 377 -15.80 23.28 4.17
N LEU A 378 -14.89 22.30 4.19
CA LEU A 378 -13.46 22.57 4.40
C LEU A 378 -12.71 22.88 3.10
N TYR A 379 -13.26 22.48 1.95
CA TYR A 379 -12.65 22.74 0.65
C TYR A 379 -12.93 24.16 0.18
N LEU A 380 -12.03 24.70 -0.62
CA LEU A 380 -12.30 25.97 -1.29
C LEU A 380 -13.46 25.77 -2.27
N LYS A 381 -14.33 26.78 -2.35
CA LYS A 381 -15.56 26.69 -3.17
C LYS A 381 -15.28 26.38 -4.64
N ASP A 382 -14.17 26.85 -5.16
CA ASP A 382 -13.70 26.74 -6.54
C ASP A 382 -12.54 25.75 -6.74
N ASP A 383 -12.22 24.93 -5.71
CA ASP A 383 -11.22 23.86 -5.86
C ASP A 383 -11.71 22.82 -6.87
N PRO A 384 -11.09 22.73 -8.07
CA PRO A 384 -11.56 21.83 -9.11
C PRO A 384 -11.20 20.36 -8.83
N LEU A 385 -10.31 20.10 -7.87
CA LEU A 385 -9.84 18.74 -7.51
C LEU A 385 -10.49 18.23 -6.21
N ALA A 386 -11.36 19.03 -5.57
CA ALA A 386 -12.07 18.60 -4.39
C ALA A 386 -12.89 17.32 -4.64
N PRO A 387 -13.02 16.40 -3.67
CA PRO A 387 -13.65 15.09 -3.87
C PRO A 387 -15.05 15.14 -4.47
N MET A 388 -15.84 16.16 -4.11
CA MET A 388 -17.20 16.35 -4.65
C MET A 388 -17.24 16.74 -6.13
N ARG A 389 -16.09 17.06 -6.75
CA ARG A 389 -15.97 17.39 -8.18
C ARG A 389 -15.72 16.18 -9.06
N TRP A 390 -15.30 15.09 -8.46
CA TRP A 390 -15.03 13.84 -9.17
C TRP A 390 -16.32 13.07 -9.44
N PRO A 391 -16.46 12.40 -10.60
CA PRO A 391 -17.46 11.36 -10.77
C PRO A 391 -17.33 10.33 -9.64
N ARG A 392 -18.44 9.90 -9.06
CA ARG A 392 -18.43 9.03 -7.88
C ARG A 392 -17.69 7.72 -8.13
N ASP A 393 -17.94 7.10 -9.27
CA ASP A 393 -17.29 5.86 -9.68
C ASP A 393 -15.78 6.03 -9.92
N ALA A 394 -15.33 7.17 -10.46
CA ALA A 394 -13.91 7.46 -10.63
C ALA A 394 -13.14 7.46 -9.30
N ILE A 395 -13.77 7.86 -8.19
CA ILE A 395 -13.17 7.83 -6.87
C ILE A 395 -12.88 6.40 -6.42
N PHE A 396 -13.82 5.47 -6.62
CA PHE A 396 -13.55 4.05 -6.32
C PHE A 396 -12.51 3.45 -7.28
N ALA A 397 -12.60 3.82 -8.56
CA ALA A 397 -11.70 3.31 -9.59
C ALA A 397 -10.22 3.55 -9.29
N ILE A 398 -9.86 4.62 -8.57
CA ILE A 398 -8.48 4.93 -8.16
C ILE A 398 -7.81 3.73 -7.47
N SER A 399 -8.54 2.96 -6.67
CA SER A 399 -8.00 1.85 -5.89
C SER A 399 -8.17 0.47 -6.53
N MET A 400 -8.86 0.35 -7.67
CA MET A 400 -9.25 -0.95 -8.25
C MET A 400 -8.09 -1.88 -8.62
N PHE A 401 -6.92 -1.32 -8.94
CA PHE A 401 -5.72 -2.11 -9.26
C PHE A 401 -4.81 -2.33 -8.06
N SER A 402 -5.22 -1.88 -6.87
CA SER A 402 -4.64 -2.19 -5.56
C SER A 402 -5.57 -3.10 -4.74
N SER A 403 -5.28 -3.29 -3.45
CA SER A 403 -6.24 -3.85 -2.49
C SER A 403 -7.10 -2.71 -1.93
N PRO A 404 -8.33 -2.49 -2.38
CA PRO A 404 -9.12 -1.31 -2.01
C PRO A 404 -9.41 -1.24 -0.51
N LEU A 405 -9.28 -0.03 0.05
CA LEU A 405 -9.64 0.31 1.42
C LEU A 405 -10.75 1.35 1.44
N GLY A 406 -11.92 0.98 1.89
CA GLY A 406 -12.95 1.92 2.30
C GLY A 406 -12.58 2.52 3.65
N TRP A 407 -11.99 3.73 3.62
CA TRP A 407 -11.57 4.45 4.83
C TRP A 407 -12.69 5.39 5.27
N PHE A 408 -13.81 4.81 5.67
CA PHE A 408 -15.05 5.49 6.03
C PHE A 408 -16.01 4.55 6.76
N GLU A 409 -16.98 5.13 7.43
CA GLU A 409 -18.17 4.45 7.93
C GLU A 409 -19.15 4.28 6.77
N ILE A 410 -19.48 3.06 6.37
CA ILE A 410 -20.29 2.78 5.17
C ILE A 410 -21.69 3.42 5.29
N GLN A 411 -22.23 3.46 6.50
CA GLN A 411 -23.52 4.08 6.80
C GLN A 411 -23.58 5.57 6.43
N ASN A 412 -22.43 6.25 6.32
CA ASN A 412 -22.33 7.67 5.99
C ASN A 412 -22.24 7.96 4.48
N LEU A 413 -22.16 6.91 3.65
CA LEU A 413 -22.17 7.10 2.20
C LEU A 413 -23.55 7.56 1.73
N SER A 414 -23.55 8.53 0.82
CA SER A 414 -24.81 8.97 0.21
C SER A 414 -25.41 7.89 -0.70
N PRO A 415 -26.75 7.88 -0.87
CA PRO A 415 -27.40 6.95 -1.80
C PRO A 415 -26.80 7.01 -3.22
N GLU A 416 -26.49 8.20 -3.70
CA GLU A 416 -25.90 8.41 -5.04
C GLU A 416 -24.51 7.78 -5.14
N THR A 417 -23.72 7.83 -4.07
CA THR A 417 -22.41 7.17 -4.02
C THR A 417 -22.57 5.65 -4.05
N ILE A 418 -23.49 5.11 -3.27
CA ILE A 418 -23.77 3.66 -3.23
C ILE A 418 -24.27 3.17 -4.60
N GLU A 419 -25.21 3.87 -5.22
CA GLU A 419 -25.75 3.53 -6.55
C GLU A 419 -24.67 3.56 -7.63
N SER A 420 -23.73 4.49 -7.56
CA SER A 420 -22.62 4.61 -8.50
C SER A 420 -21.55 3.53 -8.29
N TRP A 421 -21.20 3.22 -7.04
CA TRP A 421 -20.11 2.29 -6.73
C TRP A 421 -20.50 0.82 -6.87
N LYS A 422 -21.72 0.48 -6.48
CA LYS A 422 -22.18 -0.91 -6.43
C LYS A 422 -22.01 -1.69 -7.75
N PRO A 423 -22.42 -1.19 -8.93
CA PRO A 423 -22.20 -1.90 -10.19
C PRO A 423 -20.72 -1.99 -10.56
N LEU A 424 -19.93 -0.93 -10.27
CA LEU A 424 -18.49 -0.94 -10.52
C LEU A 424 -17.77 -1.96 -9.64
N ILE A 425 -18.10 -2.02 -8.34
CA ILE A 425 -17.54 -3.01 -7.41
C ILE A 425 -17.90 -4.43 -7.86
N ALA A 426 -19.14 -4.66 -8.27
CA ALA A 426 -19.57 -5.97 -8.77
C ALA A 426 -18.79 -6.39 -10.02
N ARG A 427 -18.55 -5.48 -10.95
CA ARG A 427 -17.74 -5.73 -12.14
C ARG A 427 -16.26 -5.93 -11.77
N TRP A 428 -15.71 -5.09 -10.91
CA TRP A 428 -14.33 -5.20 -10.44
C TRP A 428 -14.05 -6.57 -9.79
N LYS A 429 -14.96 -7.08 -8.98
CA LYS A 429 -14.83 -8.41 -8.35
C LYS A 429 -14.71 -9.55 -9.37
N GLN A 430 -15.27 -9.41 -10.56
CA GLN A 430 -15.16 -10.40 -11.63
C GLN A 430 -13.79 -10.38 -12.31
N GLU A 431 -13.12 -9.22 -12.32
CA GLU A 431 -11.86 -9.03 -13.05
C GLU A 431 -10.63 -8.93 -12.12
N ARG A 432 -10.82 -8.68 -10.81
CA ARG A 432 -9.73 -8.38 -9.87
C ARG A 432 -8.65 -9.46 -9.81
N ASP A 433 -9.04 -10.74 -9.89
CA ASP A 433 -8.07 -11.84 -9.81
C ASP A 433 -7.15 -11.81 -11.04
N SER A 434 -7.68 -11.60 -12.23
CA SER A 434 -6.87 -11.47 -13.45
C SER A 434 -5.95 -10.23 -13.40
N VAL A 435 -6.43 -9.11 -12.81
CA VAL A 435 -5.61 -7.92 -12.59
C VAL A 435 -4.43 -8.22 -11.68
N HIS A 436 -4.68 -8.89 -10.56
CA HIS A 436 -3.65 -9.12 -9.54
C HIS A 436 -2.75 -10.32 -9.82
N GLU A 437 -3.17 -11.30 -10.59
CA GLU A 437 -2.30 -12.39 -11.07
C GLU A 437 -1.26 -11.88 -12.09
N GLY A 438 -1.61 -10.86 -12.85
CA GLY A 438 -0.74 -10.18 -13.81
C GLY A 438 0.35 -9.31 -13.17
N TYR A 439 1.08 -8.59 -14.00
CA TYR A 439 1.98 -7.52 -13.61
C TYR A 439 1.30 -6.17 -13.85
N VAL A 440 1.22 -5.33 -12.84
CA VAL A 440 0.60 -4.01 -12.93
C VAL A 440 1.68 -2.94 -13.14
N TYR A 441 1.56 -2.21 -14.22
CA TYR A 441 2.50 -1.15 -14.61
C TYR A 441 1.82 0.22 -14.53
N PRO A 442 2.39 1.19 -13.81
CA PRO A 442 2.01 2.59 -13.95
C PRO A 442 2.26 3.10 -15.37
N VAL A 443 1.31 3.82 -15.95
CA VAL A 443 1.40 4.38 -17.30
C VAL A 443 0.92 5.82 -17.33
N GLY A 444 1.31 6.56 -18.38
CA GLY A 444 1.03 7.98 -18.50
C GLY A 444 1.95 8.84 -17.63
N ALA A 445 1.52 10.04 -17.31
CA ALA A 445 2.26 10.92 -16.40
C ALA A 445 1.96 10.56 -14.94
N ALA A 446 2.89 10.92 -14.03
CA ALA A 446 2.59 10.85 -12.60
C ALA A 446 1.37 11.74 -12.29
N PRO A 447 0.36 11.23 -11.56
CA PRO A 447 -0.84 11.99 -11.24
C PRO A 447 -0.53 13.34 -10.57
N ASP A 448 -1.03 14.42 -11.13
CA ASP A 448 -0.82 15.79 -10.67
C ASP A 448 -2.12 16.62 -10.64
N GLY A 449 -3.24 15.99 -10.95
CA GLY A 449 -4.54 16.62 -11.12
C GLY A 449 -4.80 17.18 -12.51
N LEU A 450 -3.79 17.17 -13.42
CA LEU A 450 -3.85 17.85 -14.73
C LEU A 450 -3.58 16.93 -15.91
N SER A 451 -3.15 15.68 -15.66
CA SER A 451 -2.55 14.80 -16.67
C SER A 451 -3.47 13.62 -17.05
N TRP A 452 -3.07 12.90 -18.11
CA TRP A 452 -3.51 11.53 -18.35
C TRP A 452 -2.57 10.57 -17.63
N THR A 453 -3.15 9.65 -16.88
CA THR A 453 -2.42 8.74 -16.01
C THR A 453 -3.18 7.42 -15.87
N GLY A 454 -2.54 6.38 -15.34
CA GLY A 454 -3.24 5.13 -15.04
C GLY A 454 -2.33 3.92 -14.92
N PHE A 455 -2.88 2.77 -15.26
CA PHE A 455 -2.23 1.47 -15.08
C PHE A 455 -2.55 0.51 -16.23
N VAL A 456 -1.60 -0.36 -16.53
CA VAL A 456 -1.80 -1.56 -17.34
C VAL A 456 -1.54 -2.76 -16.44
N SER A 457 -2.48 -3.69 -16.34
CA SER A 457 -2.22 -5.02 -15.83
C SER A 457 -2.08 -5.97 -17.01
N ALA A 458 -0.93 -6.60 -17.16
CA ALA A 458 -0.67 -7.59 -18.19
C ALA A 458 -0.58 -9.00 -17.59
N SER A 459 -1.19 -9.97 -18.26
CA SER A 459 -1.04 -11.38 -17.89
C SER A 459 0.43 -11.81 -17.93
N ARG A 460 0.80 -12.82 -17.14
CA ARG A 460 2.19 -13.28 -17.05
C ARG A 460 2.76 -13.81 -18.37
N ASP A 461 1.90 -14.31 -19.24
CA ASP A 461 2.27 -14.77 -20.58
C ASP A 461 2.28 -13.64 -21.64
N GLY A 462 1.92 -12.42 -21.24
CA GLY A 462 1.95 -11.21 -22.09
C GLY A 462 0.96 -11.22 -23.24
N LYS A 463 -0.16 -11.95 -23.14
CA LYS A 463 -1.14 -12.07 -24.23
C LYS A 463 -2.38 -11.23 -24.06
N GLU A 464 -2.78 -11.00 -22.84
CA GLU A 464 -3.99 -10.26 -22.49
C GLU A 464 -3.74 -9.35 -21.28
N GLY A 465 -4.70 -8.50 -20.96
CA GLY A 465 -4.60 -7.64 -19.81
C GLY A 465 -5.78 -6.70 -19.66
N THR A 466 -5.63 -5.75 -18.75
CA THR A 466 -6.60 -4.68 -18.54
C THR A 466 -5.87 -3.34 -18.41
N VAL A 467 -6.52 -2.29 -18.88
CA VAL A 467 -6.00 -0.92 -18.86
C VAL A 467 -6.99 -0.04 -18.12
N LEU A 468 -6.53 0.66 -17.08
CA LEU A 468 -7.31 1.62 -16.31
C LEU A 468 -6.66 3.00 -16.48
N LEU A 469 -7.35 3.92 -17.15
CA LEU A 469 -6.84 5.27 -17.41
C LEU A 469 -7.75 6.32 -16.82
N PHE A 470 -7.14 7.36 -16.30
CA PHE A 470 -7.80 8.55 -15.76
C PHE A 470 -7.42 9.76 -16.61
N ARG A 471 -8.44 10.50 -17.03
CA ARG A 471 -8.28 11.86 -17.51
C ARG A 471 -8.49 12.81 -16.34
N GLU A 472 -7.43 13.34 -15.79
CA GLU A 472 -7.57 14.38 -14.76
C GLU A 472 -8.16 15.67 -15.39
N LEU A 473 -7.68 16.84 -15.07
CA LEU A 473 -8.18 18.09 -15.69
C LEU A 473 -7.57 18.39 -17.07
N ASP A 474 -6.84 17.44 -17.68
CA ASP A 474 -6.23 17.62 -19.00
C ASP A 474 -7.24 18.12 -20.04
N ALA A 475 -6.82 19.09 -20.86
CA ALA A 475 -7.66 19.66 -21.91
C ALA A 475 -7.96 18.66 -23.04
N ARG A 476 -7.02 17.72 -23.32
CA ARG A 476 -7.19 16.71 -24.36
C ARG A 476 -8.19 15.64 -23.89
N VAL A 477 -9.17 15.37 -24.73
CA VAL A 477 -10.18 14.30 -24.49
C VAL A 477 -9.68 12.94 -24.94
N GLU A 478 -8.65 12.91 -25.76
CA GLU A 478 -8.07 11.70 -26.35
C GLU A 478 -6.67 11.45 -25.80
N TYR A 479 -6.35 10.17 -25.65
CA TYR A 479 -5.02 9.70 -25.26
C TYR A 479 -4.70 8.41 -26.01
N SER A 480 -3.44 8.22 -26.37
CA SER A 480 -2.99 7.03 -27.09
C SER A 480 -1.63 6.60 -26.58
N PHE A 481 -1.44 5.28 -26.45
CA PHE A 481 -0.14 4.74 -26.09
C PHE A 481 0.06 3.31 -26.62
N ALA A 482 1.30 2.93 -26.85
CA ALA A 482 1.66 1.59 -27.30
C ALA A 482 1.53 0.58 -26.14
N LEU A 483 0.89 -0.54 -26.42
CA LEU A 483 0.77 -1.66 -25.47
C LEU A 483 1.94 -2.65 -25.56
N SER A 484 2.77 -2.57 -26.59
CA SER A 484 3.85 -3.54 -26.89
C SER A 484 4.84 -3.74 -25.75
N ASP A 485 5.09 -2.70 -24.96
CA ASP A 485 6.03 -2.76 -23.82
C ASP A 485 5.49 -3.58 -22.65
N TYR A 486 4.16 -3.78 -22.61
CA TYR A 486 3.45 -4.45 -21.51
C TYR A 486 2.83 -5.77 -21.98
N ILE A 487 2.29 -5.81 -23.19
CA ILE A 487 1.61 -6.97 -23.79
C ILE A 487 2.30 -7.30 -25.15
N PRO A 488 3.51 -7.89 -25.11
CA PRO A 488 4.36 -8.05 -26.29
C PRO A 488 3.89 -9.13 -27.26
N SER A 489 3.07 -10.09 -26.83
CA SER A 489 2.61 -11.21 -27.68
C SER A 489 1.56 -10.83 -28.73
N GLY A 490 1.24 -9.53 -28.82
CA GLY A 490 0.19 -9.01 -29.68
C GLY A 490 -1.18 -9.02 -29.02
N CYS A 491 -1.92 -7.95 -29.30
CA CYS A 491 -3.27 -7.75 -28.77
C CYS A 491 -4.30 -8.09 -29.85
N GLY A 492 -5.43 -8.69 -29.45
CA GLY A 492 -6.62 -8.86 -30.27
C GLY A 492 -7.49 -7.60 -30.25
N ASP A 493 -8.59 -7.65 -29.51
CA ASP A 493 -9.54 -6.55 -29.40
C ASP A 493 -9.45 -5.83 -28.05
N ALA A 494 -9.94 -4.58 -28.02
CA ALA A 494 -10.13 -3.80 -26.81
C ALA A 494 -11.63 -3.66 -26.51
N VAL A 495 -12.04 -4.01 -25.28
CA VAL A 495 -13.43 -3.94 -24.83
C VAL A 495 -13.53 -3.05 -23.61
N VAL A 496 -14.34 -1.99 -23.66
CA VAL A 496 -14.62 -1.14 -22.51
C VAL A 496 -15.48 -1.92 -21.52
N ILE A 497 -14.99 -2.07 -20.29
CA ILE A 497 -15.64 -2.84 -19.22
C ILE A 497 -16.03 -1.97 -18.01
N GLY A 498 -15.66 -0.69 -18.00
CA GLY A 498 -16.05 0.28 -16.98
C GLY A 498 -15.64 1.70 -17.34
N GLY A 499 -16.20 2.67 -16.60
CA GLY A 499 -15.96 4.09 -16.84
C GLY A 499 -16.78 4.69 -17.98
N HIS A 500 -16.40 5.90 -18.40
CA HIS A 500 -17.15 6.72 -19.37
C HIS A 500 -16.26 7.11 -20.54
N GLY A 501 -16.24 6.32 -21.59
CA GLY A 501 -15.42 6.62 -22.76
C GLY A 501 -15.49 5.55 -23.84
N GLU A 502 -14.69 5.76 -24.86
CA GLU A 502 -14.53 4.85 -25.99
C GLU A 502 -13.07 4.42 -26.09
N ALA A 503 -12.85 3.19 -26.55
CA ALA A 503 -11.52 2.64 -26.79
C ALA A 503 -11.48 1.90 -28.12
N THR A 504 -10.37 2.05 -28.83
CA THR A 504 -10.05 1.28 -30.04
C THR A 504 -8.60 0.85 -29.99
N LEU A 505 -8.33 -0.37 -30.44
CA LEU A 505 -6.98 -0.91 -30.55
C LEU A 505 -6.61 -1.05 -32.02
N LYS A 506 -5.53 -0.40 -32.43
CA LYS A 506 -5.03 -0.46 -33.81
C LYS A 506 -3.51 -0.56 -33.82
N ASP A 507 -2.98 -1.53 -34.52
CA ASP A 507 -1.53 -1.74 -34.70
C ASP A 507 -0.75 -1.75 -33.35
N GLY A 508 -1.34 -2.35 -32.30
CA GLY A 508 -0.76 -2.41 -30.95
C GLY A 508 -0.81 -1.08 -30.15
N VAL A 509 -1.46 -0.06 -30.70
CA VAL A 509 -1.69 1.23 -30.03
C VAL A 509 -3.13 1.30 -29.54
N LEU A 510 -3.29 1.52 -28.25
CA LEU A 510 -4.59 1.78 -27.66
C LEU A 510 -4.92 3.28 -27.76
N HIS A 511 -6.05 3.57 -28.39
CA HIS A 511 -6.63 4.91 -28.48
C HIS A 511 -7.86 4.96 -27.58
N VAL A 512 -7.91 5.93 -26.69
CA VAL A 512 -9.04 6.13 -25.77
C VAL A 512 -9.55 7.56 -25.86
N MET A 513 -10.86 7.71 -25.65
CA MET A 513 -11.51 9.01 -25.53
C MET A 513 -12.36 9.04 -24.25
N VAL A 514 -12.10 10.01 -23.37
CA VAL A 514 -12.90 10.29 -22.17
C VAL A 514 -13.28 11.76 -22.19
N SER A 515 -14.55 12.07 -22.44
CA SER A 515 -15.02 13.45 -22.55
C SER A 515 -15.13 14.15 -21.20
N GLU A 516 -15.42 13.41 -20.12
CA GLU A 516 -15.58 13.93 -18.78
C GLU A 516 -14.22 14.16 -18.11
N LYS A 517 -14.01 15.37 -17.52
CA LYS A 517 -12.85 15.66 -16.67
C LYS A 517 -12.95 14.89 -15.36
N LEU A 518 -11.80 14.50 -14.81
CA LEU A 518 -11.68 13.64 -13.63
C LEU A 518 -12.37 12.27 -13.81
N GLY A 519 -12.71 11.93 -15.06
CA GLY A 519 -13.30 10.66 -15.42
C GLY A 519 -12.24 9.57 -15.69
N PHE A 520 -12.71 8.36 -15.89
CA PHE A 520 -11.86 7.21 -16.17
C PHE A 520 -12.44 6.32 -17.25
N ILE A 521 -11.60 5.46 -17.79
CA ILE A 521 -12.00 4.36 -18.67
C ILE A 521 -11.27 3.09 -18.24
N TRP A 522 -11.97 1.96 -18.23
CA TRP A 522 -11.43 0.66 -17.91
C TRP A 522 -11.65 -0.29 -19.10
N VAL A 523 -10.55 -0.76 -19.66
CA VAL A 523 -10.55 -1.50 -20.92
C VAL A 523 -9.93 -2.88 -20.72
N LYS A 524 -10.60 -3.93 -21.21
CA LYS A 524 -10.04 -5.27 -21.29
C LYS A 524 -9.38 -5.47 -22.64
N ILE A 525 -8.15 -5.95 -22.64
CA ILE A 525 -7.37 -6.30 -23.84
C ILE A 525 -7.41 -7.81 -23.97
N LEU A 526 -7.97 -8.27 -25.08
CA LEU A 526 -8.09 -9.69 -25.37
C LEU A 526 -6.84 -10.22 -26.08
N ALA A 527 -6.55 -11.51 -25.90
CA ALA A 527 -5.47 -12.16 -26.63
C ALA A 527 -5.70 -12.05 -28.15
N GLY A 528 -4.63 -11.82 -28.88
CA GLY A 528 -4.66 -11.91 -30.34
C GLY A 528 -4.87 -13.36 -30.81
N PRO A 529 -5.27 -13.57 -32.09
CA PRO A 529 -5.46 -14.89 -32.64
C PRO A 529 -4.18 -15.72 -32.74
#